data_9ec8a1345b11f1dbc5fc47334649804b
#
_entry.id   9ec8a1345b11f1dbc5fc47334649804b
#
_cell.length_a   1.000
_cell.length_b   1.000
_cell.length_c   1.000
_cell.angle_alpha   90.00
_cell.angle_beta   90.00
_cell.angle_gamma   90.00
#
_symmetry.space_group_name_H-M   'P 1'
#
loop_
_entity.id
_entity.type
_entity.pdbx_description
1 polymer ?
#
loop_
_entity_poly.entity_id
_entity_poly.type
_entity_poly.pdbx_seq_one_letter_code
_entity_poly.pdbx_strand_id
1 'polypeptide(L)'
;TSDAITKLKGETFIISDNTGSQVPYQITYDNKIIFPVSVKGGENVTYKITPGTPEAFKTIACGKQYPERVDDIAWENDRIAFRTYGPALQATGEKAYGCDIWVKCVSEPIVDMRYKTELDPETRAKIAELRKTDPKAAQQLSESVSYHIDHGNGLDYYKVGPTLGAGTSALLANDSIVYPYCYKDYQ
;
A
#
# COMPACT_ATOMS: atom_id res chain seq x y z
N THR A 1 -18.14 -16.70 9.63
CA THR A 1 -19.52 -16.64 9.11
C THR A 1 -20.26 -15.46 9.74
N SER A 2 -21.26 -14.89 9.05
CA SER A 2 -22.06 -13.74 9.49
C SER A 2 -22.63 -13.93 10.90
N ASP A 3 -23.03 -15.13 11.26
CA ASP A 3 -23.61 -15.44 12.59
C ASP A 3 -22.63 -15.29 13.74
N ALA A 4 -21.34 -15.59 13.54
CA ALA A 4 -20.32 -15.39 14.58
C ALA A 4 -20.09 -13.90 14.82
N ILE A 5 -19.99 -13.10 13.74
CA ILE A 5 -19.83 -11.64 13.84
C ILE A 5 -21.07 -10.99 14.46
N THR A 6 -22.26 -11.46 14.10
CA THR A 6 -23.52 -10.94 14.65
C THR A 6 -23.60 -11.17 16.16
N LYS A 7 -23.14 -12.31 16.65
CA LYS A 7 -23.07 -12.61 18.09
C LYS A 7 -22.04 -11.77 18.84
N LEU A 8 -21.00 -11.30 18.15
CA LEU A 8 -19.92 -10.48 18.72
C LEU A 8 -20.12 -8.98 18.46
N LYS A 9 -21.24 -8.58 17.89
CA LYS A 9 -21.50 -7.20 17.50
C LYS A 9 -21.47 -6.26 18.71
N GLY A 10 -20.43 -5.40 18.74
CA GLY A 10 -20.20 -4.45 19.83
C GLY A 10 -19.15 -4.88 20.86
N GLU A 11 -18.65 -6.10 20.79
CA GLU A 11 -17.57 -6.57 21.67
C GLU A 11 -16.27 -6.72 20.89
N THR A 12 -15.16 -6.37 21.53
CA THR A 12 -13.82 -6.72 21.04
C THR A 12 -13.62 -8.23 21.24
N PHE A 13 -12.98 -8.88 20.27
CA PHE A 13 -12.72 -10.32 20.35
C PHE A 13 -11.30 -10.63 19.85
N ILE A 14 -10.84 -11.81 20.20
CA ILE A 14 -9.57 -12.37 19.74
C ILE A 14 -9.82 -13.65 18.96
N ILE A 15 -8.91 -13.95 18.05
CA ILE A 15 -8.84 -15.25 17.38
C ILE A 15 -7.57 -15.93 17.85
N SER A 16 -7.69 -17.15 18.34
CA SER A 16 -6.53 -17.95 18.76
C SER A 16 -6.49 -19.29 18.05
N ASP A 17 -5.29 -19.78 17.80
CA ASP A 17 -5.05 -21.12 17.28
C ASP A 17 -5.20 -22.20 18.34
N ASN A 18 -4.87 -23.44 18.00
CA ASN A 18 -4.94 -24.59 18.91
C ASN A 18 -3.90 -24.58 20.03
N THR A 19 -2.88 -23.71 19.95
CA THR A 19 -1.89 -23.51 21.01
C THR A 19 -2.31 -22.41 21.99
N GLY A 20 -3.37 -21.67 21.68
CA GLY A 20 -3.82 -20.51 22.42
C GLY A 20 -3.17 -19.19 21.96
N SER A 21 -2.29 -19.23 20.98
CA SER A 21 -1.64 -18.05 20.43
C SER A 21 -2.65 -17.21 19.62
N GLN A 22 -2.66 -15.90 19.83
CA GLN A 22 -3.51 -15.01 19.05
C GLN A 22 -3.00 -14.92 17.60
N VAL A 23 -3.93 -14.79 16.66
CA VAL A 23 -3.64 -14.51 15.26
C VAL A 23 -4.25 -13.17 14.84
N PRO A 24 -3.56 -12.40 13.99
CA PRO A 24 -4.12 -11.15 13.47
C PRO A 24 -5.34 -11.42 12.61
N TYR A 25 -6.31 -10.54 12.64
CA TYR A 25 -7.49 -10.62 11.80
C TYR A 25 -7.94 -9.26 11.31
N GLN A 26 -8.77 -9.26 10.29
CA GLN A 26 -9.42 -8.06 9.77
C GLN A 26 -10.91 -8.36 9.53
N ILE A 27 -11.76 -7.39 9.84
CA ILE A 27 -13.16 -7.39 9.44
C ILE A 27 -13.25 -6.63 8.11
N THR A 28 -13.78 -7.27 7.09
CA THR A 28 -13.96 -6.68 5.76
C THR A 28 -15.21 -5.81 5.70
N TYR A 29 -15.32 -4.96 4.66
CA TYR A 29 -16.50 -4.09 4.47
C TYR A 29 -17.82 -4.86 4.31
N ASP A 30 -17.76 -6.10 3.82
CA ASP A 30 -18.92 -7.01 3.71
C ASP A 30 -19.11 -7.88 4.97
N ASN A 31 -18.56 -7.46 6.09
CA ASN A 31 -18.68 -8.09 7.41
C ASN A 31 -18.19 -9.55 7.45
N LYS A 32 -17.12 -9.86 6.74
CA LYS A 32 -16.41 -11.14 6.89
C LYS A 32 -15.19 -10.95 7.78
N ILE A 33 -14.77 -12.01 8.45
CA ILE A 33 -13.50 -12.08 9.17
C ILE A 33 -12.50 -12.78 8.26
N ILE A 34 -11.37 -12.15 8.00
CA ILE A 34 -10.21 -12.75 7.34
C ILE A 34 -9.05 -12.82 8.32
N PHE A 35 -8.31 -13.91 8.31
CA PHE A 35 -7.12 -14.12 9.13
C PHE A 35 -6.20 -15.15 8.45
N PRO A 36 -4.88 -15.13 8.70
CA PRO A 36 -3.95 -16.09 8.14
C PRO A 36 -4.18 -17.48 8.72
N VAL A 37 -4.16 -18.49 7.86
CA VAL A 37 -4.32 -19.90 8.24
C VAL A 37 -3.18 -20.70 7.64
N SER A 38 -2.56 -21.54 8.46
CA SER A 38 -1.58 -22.54 7.99
C SER A 38 -2.09 -23.94 8.36
N VAL A 39 -2.24 -24.80 7.35
CA VAL A 39 -2.71 -26.18 7.52
C VAL A 39 -1.94 -27.09 6.58
N LYS A 40 -1.44 -28.19 7.10
CA LYS A 40 -0.78 -29.21 6.28
C LYS A 40 -1.81 -30.06 5.55
N GLY A 41 -1.41 -30.63 4.43
CA GLY A 41 -2.29 -31.53 3.66
C GLY A 41 -2.78 -32.69 4.52
N GLY A 42 -4.11 -32.91 4.55
CA GLY A 42 -4.75 -33.96 5.33
C GLY A 42 -4.96 -33.65 6.82
N GLU A 43 -4.55 -32.49 7.30
CA GLU A 43 -4.76 -32.04 8.69
C GLU A 43 -5.97 -31.11 8.83
N ASN A 44 -6.52 -31.06 10.03
CA ASN A 44 -7.54 -30.09 10.44
C ASN A 44 -6.94 -29.15 11.50
N VAL A 45 -7.21 -27.85 11.34
CA VAL A 45 -6.82 -26.82 12.31
C VAL A 45 -8.08 -26.15 12.85
N THR A 46 -8.11 -25.94 14.15
CA THR A 46 -9.23 -25.27 14.84
C THR A 46 -8.77 -23.90 15.34
N TYR A 47 -9.53 -22.88 15.03
CA TYR A 47 -9.37 -21.53 15.60
C TYR A 47 -10.57 -21.23 16.50
N LYS A 48 -10.30 -20.54 17.61
CA LYS A 48 -11.35 -20.11 18.56
C LYS A 48 -11.52 -18.61 18.45
N ILE A 49 -12.77 -18.16 18.46
CA ILE A 49 -13.12 -16.74 18.58
C ILE A 49 -13.71 -16.56 19.97
N THR A 50 -13.12 -15.69 20.78
CA THR A 50 -13.56 -15.41 22.14
C THR A 50 -13.56 -13.91 22.41
N PRO A 51 -14.46 -13.38 23.29
CA PRO A 51 -14.34 -12.01 23.74
C PRO A 51 -12.96 -11.72 24.33
N GLY A 52 -12.41 -10.56 24.02
CA GLY A 52 -11.09 -10.16 24.50
C GLY A 52 -10.50 -9.00 23.72
N THR A 53 -9.41 -8.45 24.21
CA THR A 53 -8.68 -7.37 23.55
C THR A 53 -7.56 -7.97 22.71
N PRO A 54 -7.52 -7.71 21.39
CA PRO A 54 -6.43 -8.17 20.53
C PRO A 54 -5.09 -7.59 20.97
N GLU A 55 -4.05 -8.39 20.88
CA GLU A 55 -2.68 -7.89 21.02
C GLU A 55 -2.27 -7.05 19.79
N ALA A 56 -1.25 -6.22 19.94
CA ALA A 56 -0.71 -5.44 18.84
C ALA A 56 0.12 -6.33 17.91
N PHE A 57 -0.32 -6.48 16.67
CA PHE A 57 0.42 -7.19 15.62
C PHE A 57 1.22 -6.21 14.76
N LYS A 58 2.38 -6.67 14.30
CA LYS A 58 3.18 -5.92 13.33
C LYS A 58 2.40 -5.78 12.02
N THR A 59 2.27 -4.55 11.52
CA THR A 59 1.68 -4.28 10.21
C THR A 59 2.63 -4.77 9.12
N ILE A 60 2.14 -5.62 8.23
CA ILE A 60 2.88 -6.17 7.08
C ILE A 60 2.21 -5.88 5.73
N ALA A 61 0.95 -5.49 5.76
CA ALA A 61 0.20 -5.07 4.58
C ALA A 61 -0.61 -3.82 4.92
N CYS A 62 -0.57 -2.83 4.06
CA CYS A 62 -1.33 -1.60 4.21
C CYS A 62 -1.60 -0.94 2.86
N GLY A 63 -2.50 0.01 2.85
CA GLY A 63 -2.77 0.84 1.69
C GLY A 63 -3.52 2.09 2.12
N LYS A 64 -3.20 3.20 1.48
CA LYS A 64 -3.89 4.48 1.71
C LYS A 64 -3.72 5.42 0.53
N GLN A 65 -4.53 6.47 0.53
CA GLN A 65 -4.33 7.63 -0.33
C GLN A 65 -3.23 8.52 0.26
N TYR A 66 -2.45 9.15 -0.62
CA TYR A 66 -1.36 10.06 -0.28
C TYR A 66 -1.65 11.47 -0.84
N PRO A 67 -2.38 12.32 -0.11
CA PRO A 67 -2.70 13.69 -0.56
C PRO A 67 -1.46 14.55 -0.80
N GLU A 68 -0.36 14.27 -0.11
CA GLU A 68 0.95 14.92 -0.30
C GLU A 68 1.55 14.65 -1.68
N ARG A 69 1.03 13.63 -2.38
CA ARG A 69 1.34 13.26 -3.76
C ARG A 69 0.19 13.59 -4.71
N VAL A 70 -0.66 14.54 -4.36
CA VAL A 70 -1.87 14.99 -5.03
C VAL A 70 -3.05 14.04 -4.77
N ASP A 71 -3.13 12.89 -5.44
CA ASP A 71 -4.21 11.92 -5.27
C ASP A 71 -3.76 10.47 -5.52
N ASP A 72 -2.46 10.21 -5.34
CA ASP A 72 -1.92 8.86 -5.44
C ASP A 72 -2.55 7.93 -4.40
N ILE A 73 -2.77 6.69 -4.79
CA ILE A 73 -3.07 5.58 -3.89
C ILE A 73 -1.94 4.57 -4.00
N ALA A 74 -1.37 4.18 -2.87
CA ALA A 74 -0.38 3.11 -2.82
C ALA A 74 -0.79 2.05 -1.81
N TRP A 75 -0.43 0.81 -2.10
CA TRP A 75 -0.65 -0.34 -1.22
C TRP A 75 0.53 -1.29 -1.31
N GLU A 76 0.78 -1.98 -0.21
CA GLU A 76 1.93 -2.89 -0.10
C GLU A 76 1.64 -4.08 0.81
N ASN A 77 2.37 -5.14 0.58
CA ASN A 77 2.50 -6.28 1.48
C ASN A 77 3.97 -6.51 1.85
N ASP A 78 4.29 -7.67 2.40
CA ASP A 78 5.65 -8.05 2.80
C ASP A 78 6.63 -8.31 1.63
N ARG A 79 6.20 -8.17 0.39
CA ARG A 79 7.00 -8.50 -0.81
C ARG A 79 7.08 -7.40 -1.84
N ILE A 80 5.98 -6.69 -2.04
CA ILE A 80 5.82 -5.77 -3.17
C ILE A 80 4.91 -4.62 -2.77
N ALA A 81 5.12 -3.46 -3.41
CA ALA A 81 4.17 -2.36 -3.34
C ALA A 81 3.73 -1.94 -4.75
N PHE A 82 2.56 -1.33 -4.80
CA PHE A 82 1.97 -0.76 -6.01
C PHE A 82 1.53 0.67 -5.73
N ARG A 83 1.52 1.47 -6.78
CA ARG A 83 0.96 2.81 -6.77
C ARG A 83 0.12 3.03 -8.00
N THR A 84 -1.03 3.68 -7.84
CA THR A 84 -1.85 4.17 -8.93
C THR A 84 -2.10 5.66 -8.77
N TYR A 85 -2.29 6.33 -9.88
CA TYR A 85 -2.47 7.78 -9.93
C TYR A 85 -3.94 8.12 -10.17
N GLY A 86 -4.37 9.19 -9.55
CA GLY A 86 -5.73 9.68 -9.72
C GLY A 86 -5.86 10.74 -10.82
N PRO A 87 -7.11 11.17 -11.07
CA PRO A 87 -7.40 12.13 -12.14
C PRO A 87 -6.80 13.52 -11.88
N ALA A 88 -6.56 13.89 -10.62
CA ALA A 88 -5.98 15.19 -10.31
C ALA A 88 -4.51 15.27 -10.73
N LEU A 89 -3.71 14.22 -10.51
CA LEU A 89 -2.34 14.19 -11.01
C LEU A 89 -2.31 14.15 -12.55
N GLN A 90 -3.18 13.37 -13.17
CA GLN A 90 -3.26 13.31 -14.63
C GLN A 90 -3.67 14.65 -15.26
N ALA A 91 -4.50 15.45 -14.57
CA ALA A 91 -4.86 16.79 -15.01
C ALA A 91 -3.66 17.75 -15.08
N THR A 92 -2.54 17.45 -14.42
CA THR A 92 -1.29 18.21 -14.54
C THR A 92 -0.51 17.92 -15.84
N GLY A 93 -0.96 16.94 -16.64
CA GLY A 93 -0.29 16.48 -17.84
C GLY A 93 0.58 15.23 -17.61
N GLU A 94 0.62 14.70 -16.40
CA GLU A 94 1.30 13.43 -16.11
C GLU A 94 0.56 12.28 -16.80
N LYS A 95 1.32 11.49 -17.58
CA LYS A 95 0.79 10.32 -18.30
C LYS A 95 1.24 9.04 -17.58
N ALA A 96 0.44 8.60 -16.64
CA ALA A 96 0.69 7.40 -15.84
C ALA A 96 -0.64 6.66 -15.64
N TYR A 97 -0.96 5.73 -16.54
CA TYR A 97 -2.30 5.16 -16.67
C TYR A 97 -2.47 3.80 -16.01
N GLY A 98 -1.40 3.19 -15.59
CA GLY A 98 -1.41 1.91 -14.90
C GLY A 98 -0.89 2.02 -13.47
N CYS A 99 -0.41 0.90 -12.96
CA CYS A 99 0.22 0.83 -11.64
C CYS A 99 1.75 0.80 -11.76
N ASP A 100 2.41 1.61 -10.95
CA ASP A 100 3.82 1.44 -10.64
C ASP A 100 4.04 0.18 -9.81
N ILE A 101 5.23 -0.40 -9.91
CA ILE A 101 5.65 -1.55 -9.13
C ILE A 101 6.89 -1.21 -8.33
N TRP A 102 6.80 -1.36 -7.02
CA TRP A 102 7.92 -1.24 -6.11
C TRP A 102 8.38 -2.62 -5.67
N VAL A 103 9.63 -2.94 -5.90
CA VAL A 103 10.25 -4.15 -5.36
C VAL A 103 10.72 -3.89 -3.93
N LYS A 104 10.53 -4.88 -3.06
CA LYS A 104 10.90 -4.82 -1.64
C LYS A 104 11.87 -5.93 -1.29
N CYS A 105 12.84 -5.64 -0.45
CA CYS A 105 13.75 -6.62 0.16
C CYS A 105 13.57 -6.71 1.69
N VAL A 106 12.54 -6.05 2.22
CA VAL A 106 12.12 -6.10 3.63
C VAL A 106 10.64 -6.40 3.74
N SER A 107 10.21 -6.97 4.86
CA SER A 107 8.80 -7.30 5.08
C SER A 107 7.97 -6.15 5.63
N GLU A 108 8.61 -5.12 6.17
CA GLU A 108 7.96 -3.94 6.72
C GLU A 108 7.37 -3.05 5.63
N PRO A 109 6.28 -2.30 5.90
CA PRO A 109 5.82 -1.23 5.05
C PRO A 109 6.90 -0.17 4.83
N ILE A 110 7.13 0.24 3.57
CA ILE A 110 8.18 1.19 3.20
C ILE A 110 7.66 2.46 2.52
N VAL A 111 6.51 2.41 1.86
CA VAL A 111 6.02 3.51 1.01
C VAL A 111 5.86 4.80 1.80
N ASP A 112 5.25 4.73 2.97
CA ASP A 112 5.02 5.90 3.83
C ASP A 112 6.32 6.57 4.27
N MET A 113 7.28 5.78 4.69
CA MET A 113 8.61 6.27 5.09
C MET A 113 9.37 6.88 3.91
N ARG A 114 9.33 6.22 2.75
CA ARG A 114 10.01 6.69 1.54
C ARG A 114 9.42 8.00 1.04
N TYR A 115 8.09 8.15 1.06
CA TYR A 115 7.44 9.42 0.73
C TYR A 115 7.82 10.53 1.70
N LYS A 116 7.78 10.28 3.01
CA LYS A 116 8.19 11.26 4.00
C LYS A 116 9.62 11.73 3.80
N THR A 117 10.53 10.83 3.42
CA THR A 117 11.93 11.17 3.19
C THR A 117 12.12 12.01 1.92
N GLU A 118 11.56 11.59 0.79
CA GLU A 118 11.75 12.30 -0.49
C GLU A 118 10.94 13.60 -0.55
N LEU A 119 9.77 13.66 0.09
CA LEU A 119 8.89 14.83 0.06
C LEU A 119 9.17 15.82 1.21
N ASP A 120 10.15 15.55 2.05
CA ASP A 120 10.51 16.44 3.15
C ASP A 120 10.80 17.87 2.65
N PRO A 121 10.03 18.88 3.12
CA PRO A 121 10.13 20.23 2.59
C PRO A 121 11.50 20.87 2.77
N GLU A 122 12.17 20.59 3.89
CA GLU A 122 13.50 21.15 4.19
C GLU A 122 14.56 20.56 3.25
N THR A 123 14.51 19.25 3.05
CA THR A 123 15.41 18.54 2.12
C THR A 123 15.18 19.01 0.68
N ARG A 124 13.94 19.18 0.26
CA ARG A 124 13.60 19.69 -1.08
C ARG A 124 14.07 21.13 -1.29
N ALA A 125 13.91 21.99 -0.29
CA ALA A 125 14.41 23.37 -0.34
C ALA A 125 15.93 23.40 -0.45
N LYS A 126 16.64 22.58 0.33
CA LYS A 126 18.09 22.44 0.28
C LYS A 126 18.58 21.94 -1.08
N ILE A 127 17.92 20.95 -1.66
CA ILE A 127 18.25 20.46 -3.01
C ILE A 127 18.07 21.59 -4.03
N ALA A 128 16.97 22.35 -3.94
CA ALA A 128 16.68 23.46 -4.86
C ALA A 128 17.74 24.59 -4.78
N GLU A 129 18.26 24.88 -3.60
CA GLU A 129 19.34 25.84 -3.38
C GLU A 129 20.68 25.31 -3.92
N LEU A 130 21.03 24.07 -3.58
CA LEU A 130 22.25 23.43 -4.06
C LEU A 130 22.31 23.30 -5.58
N ARG A 131 21.18 23.13 -6.25
CA ARG A 131 21.13 23.12 -7.73
C ARG A 131 21.70 24.40 -8.36
N LYS A 132 21.67 25.52 -7.63
CA LYS A 132 22.19 26.82 -8.10
C LYS A 132 23.66 27.02 -7.79
N THR A 133 24.14 26.43 -6.71
CA THR A 133 25.50 26.68 -6.15
C THR A 133 26.44 25.49 -6.33
N ASP A 134 25.95 24.26 -6.15
CA ASP A 134 26.70 23.01 -6.29
C ASP A 134 25.78 21.90 -6.85
N PRO A 135 25.63 21.81 -8.20
CA PRO A 135 24.78 20.81 -8.83
C PRO A 135 25.14 19.36 -8.47
N LYS A 136 26.42 19.08 -8.19
CA LYS A 136 26.87 17.73 -7.82
C LYS A 136 26.39 17.36 -6.43
N ALA A 137 26.52 18.26 -5.46
CA ALA A 137 25.98 18.04 -4.12
C ALA A 137 24.44 17.94 -4.14
N ALA A 138 23.77 18.73 -4.98
CA ALA A 138 22.32 18.64 -5.17
C ALA A 138 21.89 17.26 -5.69
N GLN A 139 22.61 16.73 -6.66
CA GLN A 139 22.35 15.39 -7.20
C GLN A 139 22.56 14.32 -6.13
N GLN A 140 23.67 14.34 -5.42
CA GLN A 140 23.96 13.38 -4.36
C GLN A 140 22.89 13.39 -3.26
N LEU A 141 22.46 14.57 -2.83
CA LEU A 141 21.41 14.71 -1.83
C LEU A 141 20.05 14.21 -2.38
N SER A 142 19.71 14.53 -3.64
CA SER A 142 18.50 14.04 -4.28
C SER A 142 18.49 12.52 -4.40
N GLU A 143 19.60 11.92 -4.78
CA GLU A 143 19.76 10.47 -4.88
C GLU A 143 19.64 9.78 -3.50
N SER A 144 20.19 10.40 -2.45
CA SER A 144 20.17 9.83 -1.09
C SER A 144 18.77 9.73 -0.47
N VAL A 145 17.79 10.47 -0.98
CA VAL A 145 16.39 10.46 -0.50
C VAL A 145 15.41 9.85 -1.49
N SER A 146 15.83 9.58 -2.73
CA SER A 146 14.94 9.13 -3.80
C SER A 146 14.41 7.73 -3.54
N TYR A 147 13.10 7.55 -3.68
CA TYR A 147 12.48 6.23 -3.65
C TYR A 147 12.68 5.42 -4.95
N HIS A 148 13.28 6.01 -5.98
CA HIS A 148 13.73 5.31 -7.19
C HIS A 148 15.11 4.66 -7.06
N ILE A 149 15.76 4.82 -5.90
CA ILE A 149 17.07 4.22 -5.59
C ILE A 149 16.91 3.28 -4.40
N ASP A 150 17.51 2.10 -4.49
CA ASP A 150 17.51 1.14 -3.38
C ASP A 150 18.44 1.61 -2.26
N HIS A 151 17.87 1.80 -1.08
CA HIS A 151 18.57 2.13 0.15
C HIS A 151 18.62 0.94 1.13
N GLY A 152 18.55 -0.29 0.61
CA GLY A 152 18.55 -1.51 1.39
C GLY A 152 17.17 -2.01 1.81
N ASN A 153 16.10 -1.37 1.34
CA ASN A 153 14.71 -1.79 1.62
C ASN A 153 13.84 -1.93 0.35
N GLY A 154 14.43 -1.72 -0.83
CA GLY A 154 13.74 -1.76 -2.11
C GLY A 154 13.56 -0.38 -2.74
N LEU A 155 12.89 -0.34 -3.89
CA LEU A 155 12.72 0.89 -4.68
C LEU A 155 11.47 0.83 -5.57
N ASP A 156 11.01 1.99 -6.03
CA ASP A 156 10.07 2.12 -7.16
C ASP A 156 10.81 1.74 -8.44
N TYR A 157 10.72 0.45 -8.77
CA TYR A 157 11.48 -0.16 -9.87
C TYR A 157 10.86 0.11 -11.24
N TYR A 158 9.53 0.08 -11.31
CA TYR A 158 8.81 0.23 -12.57
C TYR A 158 7.85 1.42 -12.50
N LYS A 159 8.31 2.56 -13.03
CA LYS A 159 7.46 3.73 -13.23
C LYS A 159 6.61 3.53 -14.48
N VAL A 160 5.29 3.43 -14.29
CA VAL A 160 4.36 3.37 -15.41
C VAL A 160 4.32 4.70 -16.16
N GLY A 161 4.28 4.62 -17.49
CA GLY A 161 4.09 5.77 -18.37
C GLY A 161 2.69 5.75 -18.99
N PRO A 162 2.56 6.21 -20.24
CA PRO A 162 1.29 6.21 -20.97
C PRO A 162 0.89 4.80 -21.45
N THR A 163 0.91 3.85 -20.53
CA THR A 163 0.54 2.45 -20.72
C THR A 163 -0.23 1.96 -19.51
N LEU A 164 -0.87 0.78 -19.61
CA LEU A 164 -1.54 0.16 -18.47
C LEU A 164 -0.56 -0.54 -17.51
N GLY A 165 0.70 -0.73 -17.90
CA GLY A 165 1.73 -1.33 -17.07
C GLY A 165 1.30 -2.68 -16.48
N ALA A 166 1.37 -2.80 -15.16
CA ALA A 166 0.94 -3.99 -14.42
C ALA A 166 -0.59 -4.11 -14.25
N GLY A 167 -1.34 -3.26 -14.93
CA GLY A 167 -2.80 -3.15 -14.81
C GLY A 167 -3.22 -1.77 -14.33
N THR A 168 -4.51 -1.56 -14.29
CA THR A 168 -5.10 -0.30 -13.81
C THR A 168 -6.33 -0.60 -12.95
N SER A 169 -6.63 0.30 -12.05
CA SER A 169 -7.81 0.20 -11.19
C SER A 169 -9.05 0.69 -11.92
N ALA A 170 -10.17 0.02 -11.70
CA ALA A 170 -11.48 0.49 -12.10
C ALA A 170 -12.47 0.30 -10.95
N LEU A 171 -13.39 1.23 -10.82
CA LEU A 171 -14.48 1.13 -9.85
C LEU A 171 -15.65 0.37 -10.49
N LEU A 172 -16.15 -0.63 -9.80
CA LEU A 172 -17.42 -1.29 -10.13
C LEU A 172 -18.53 -0.65 -9.28
N ALA A 173 -19.52 -0.06 -9.93
CA ALA A 173 -20.67 0.53 -9.26
C ALA A 173 -21.96 0.14 -9.99
N ASN A 174 -22.94 -0.43 -9.26
CA ASN A 174 -24.24 -0.85 -9.80
C ASN A 174 -24.12 -1.71 -11.07
N ASP A 175 -23.27 -2.74 -11.03
CA ASP A 175 -22.96 -3.64 -12.16
C ASP A 175 -22.38 -2.94 -13.41
N SER A 176 -21.98 -1.70 -13.26
CA SER A 176 -21.30 -0.92 -14.30
C SER A 176 -19.86 -0.65 -13.91
N ILE A 177 -18.96 -0.75 -14.88
CA ILE A 177 -17.57 -0.37 -14.67
C ILE A 177 -17.46 1.13 -14.88
N VAL A 178 -16.99 1.83 -13.83
CA VAL A 178 -16.59 3.23 -13.92
C VAL A 178 -15.10 3.26 -14.17
N TYR A 179 -14.70 3.58 -15.38
CA TYR A 179 -13.30 3.64 -15.75
C TYR A 179 -12.58 4.80 -15.05
N PRO A 180 -11.31 4.62 -14.68
CA PRO A 180 -10.46 5.74 -14.32
C PRO A 180 -10.38 6.77 -15.44
N TYR A 181 -10.11 8.01 -15.09
CA TYR A 181 -10.02 9.12 -16.04
C TYR A 181 -9.04 8.86 -17.20
N CYS A 182 -7.96 8.15 -16.93
CA CYS A 182 -6.93 7.78 -17.90
C CYS A 182 -7.43 6.95 -19.10
N TYR A 183 -8.55 6.29 -19.00
CA TYR A 183 -9.10 5.51 -20.13
C TYR A 183 -9.58 6.38 -21.29
N LYS A 184 -9.84 7.63 -21.06
CA LYS A 184 -10.23 8.57 -22.14
C LYS A 184 -9.15 8.76 -23.18
N ASP A 185 -7.89 8.59 -22.80
CA ASP A 185 -6.73 8.78 -23.67
C ASP A 185 -6.35 7.52 -24.48
N TYR A 186 -7.06 6.40 -24.24
CA TYR A 186 -6.85 5.12 -24.93
C TYR A 186 -7.87 4.82 -26.03
N GLN A 187 -8.76 5.73 -26.33
CA GLN A 187 -9.77 5.57 -27.38
C GLN A 187 -9.25 5.98 -28.74
#